data_32aa68cb81669f03092e0df2bcafa218
#
_entry.id   32aa68cb81669f03092e0df2bcafa218
#
_cell.length_a   1.000
_cell.length_b   1.000
_cell.length_c   1.000
_cell.angle_alpha   90.00
_cell.angle_beta   90.00
_cell.angle_gamma   90.00
#
_symmetry.space_group_name_H-M   'P 1'
#
loop_
_entity.id
_entity.type
_entity.pdbx_description
1 polymer ?
#
loop_
_entity_poly.entity_id
_entity_poly.type
_entity_poly.pdbx_seq_one_letter_code
_entity_poly.pdbx_strand_id
1 'polypeptide(L)'
;MIVGDKITGTSNYGDREALAKLLNEIEEGSLIILDELSRLGRTMVTMLVEVNKLLDKGVKIRTLDGRLDTTTMNKEIINLIVGVMGYSAEMELTNIRRRTAEGRAVAMSRGVKFGMKRKYDKHQIAEIMKKREL
;
A
#
# COMPACT_ATOMS: atom_id res chain seq x y z
N MET A 1 26.32 -2.08 -0.23
CA MET A 1 25.78 -0.92 -0.97
C MET A 1 24.82 -0.17 -0.04
N ILE A 2 24.89 1.16 0.00
CA ILE A 2 23.94 2.00 0.75
C ILE A 2 23.04 2.65 -0.28
N VAL A 3 21.71 2.51 -0.09
CA VAL A 3 20.69 3.06 -0.99
C VAL A 3 19.80 4.01 -0.18
N GLY A 4 19.53 5.16 -0.74
CA GLY A 4 18.64 6.14 -0.12
C GLY A 4 17.87 6.94 -1.17
N ASP A 5 16.56 7.06 -0.96
CA ASP A 5 15.70 7.91 -1.75
C ASP A 5 15.38 9.20 -1.00
N LYS A 6 15.54 10.35 -1.67
CA LYS A 6 15.16 11.64 -1.11
C LYS A 6 13.72 11.95 -1.52
N ILE A 7 12.75 11.53 -0.69
CA ILE A 7 11.33 11.66 -0.99
C ILE A 7 10.58 12.42 0.10
N THR A 8 9.54 13.16 -0.30
CA THR A 8 8.61 13.81 0.62
C THR A 8 7.56 12.81 1.12
N GLY A 9 6.95 13.08 2.29
CA GLY A 9 5.92 12.21 2.88
C GLY A 9 4.67 11.96 2.01
N THR A 10 4.52 12.71 0.90
CA THR A 10 3.40 12.60 -0.06
C THR A 10 3.72 11.82 -1.32
N SER A 11 5.01 11.43 -1.55
CA SER A 11 5.42 10.71 -2.77
C SER A 11 4.78 9.31 -2.86
N ASN A 12 4.41 8.87 -4.07
CA ASN A 12 3.89 7.53 -4.32
C ASN A 12 5.01 6.47 -4.25
N TYR A 13 4.61 5.19 -4.14
CA TYR A 13 5.57 4.07 -4.08
C TYR A 13 6.48 4.03 -5.32
N GLY A 14 5.97 4.40 -6.49
CA GLY A 14 6.72 4.49 -7.75
C GLY A 14 7.82 5.57 -7.77
N ASP A 15 7.78 6.53 -6.84
CA ASP A 15 8.79 7.59 -6.73
C ASP A 15 10.05 7.10 -5.97
N ARG A 16 10.07 5.85 -5.52
CA ARG A 16 11.19 5.19 -4.82
C ARG A 16 12.03 4.36 -5.80
N GLU A 17 12.57 5.01 -6.81
CA GLU A 17 13.31 4.32 -7.87
C GLU A 17 14.51 3.52 -7.35
N ALA A 18 15.27 4.09 -6.41
CA ALA A 18 16.43 3.43 -5.85
C ALA A 18 16.08 2.20 -5.02
N LEU A 19 15.00 2.27 -4.22
CA LEU A 19 14.50 1.11 -3.47
C LEU A 19 13.95 0.04 -4.43
N ALA A 20 13.14 0.42 -5.40
CA ALA A 20 12.57 -0.51 -6.38
C ALA A 20 13.68 -1.24 -7.17
N LYS A 21 14.71 -0.52 -7.58
CA LYS A 21 15.88 -1.10 -8.24
C LYS A 21 16.59 -2.09 -7.33
N LEU A 22 16.87 -1.72 -6.08
CA LEU A 22 17.49 -2.61 -5.09
C LEU A 22 16.69 -3.90 -4.90
N LEU A 23 15.36 -3.78 -4.68
CA LEU A 23 14.49 -4.94 -4.45
C LEU A 23 14.40 -5.89 -5.66
N ASN A 24 14.56 -5.35 -6.87
CA ASN A 24 14.60 -6.14 -8.09
C ASN A 24 15.95 -6.85 -8.30
N GLU A 25 17.06 -6.17 -7.99
CA GLU A 25 18.41 -6.65 -8.23
C GLU A 25 18.99 -7.48 -7.08
N ILE A 26 18.37 -7.48 -5.90
CA ILE A 26 18.86 -8.21 -4.73
C ILE A 26 18.87 -9.71 -4.99
N GLU A 27 20.00 -10.36 -4.70
CA GLU A 27 20.20 -11.79 -4.93
C GLU A 27 19.74 -12.63 -3.73
N GLU A 28 19.41 -13.89 -3.99
CA GLU A 28 19.12 -14.90 -2.97
C GLU A 28 20.28 -15.01 -1.96
N GLY A 29 19.96 -15.21 -0.68
CA GLY A 29 20.93 -15.31 0.40
C GLY A 29 21.51 -13.97 0.88
N SER A 30 21.19 -12.85 0.21
CA SER A 30 21.61 -11.52 0.64
C SER A 30 20.99 -11.13 1.98
N LEU A 31 21.62 -10.18 2.67
CA LEU A 31 21.09 -9.52 3.86
C LEU A 31 20.75 -8.07 3.53
N ILE A 32 19.50 -7.67 3.66
CA ILE A 32 19.08 -6.27 3.65
C ILE A 32 19.01 -5.73 5.07
N ILE A 33 19.63 -4.59 5.30
CA ILE A 33 19.57 -3.87 6.57
C ILE A 33 18.77 -2.59 6.35
N LEU A 34 17.69 -2.42 7.12
CA LEU A 34 16.80 -1.28 7.07
C LEU A 34 16.89 -0.50 8.38
N ASP A 35 16.72 0.81 8.33
CA ASP A 35 16.54 1.62 9.53
C ASP A 35 15.30 1.13 10.31
N GLU A 36 14.17 1.04 9.61
CA GLU A 36 12.90 0.49 10.12
C GLU A 36 12.08 -0.14 8.99
N LEU A 37 11.10 -0.98 9.33
CA LEU A 37 10.24 -1.65 8.34
C LEU A 37 9.42 -0.68 7.48
N SER A 38 9.11 0.50 7.98
CA SER A 38 8.39 1.55 7.25
C SER A 38 9.11 2.00 5.97
N ARG A 39 10.40 1.68 5.84
CA ARG A 39 11.16 1.93 4.60
C ARG A 39 10.70 1.04 3.45
N LEU A 40 10.15 -0.13 3.73
CA LEU A 40 9.62 -1.02 2.69
C LEU A 40 8.23 -0.61 2.20
N GLY A 41 7.43 0.07 3.00
CA GLY A 41 6.07 0.46 2.61
C GLY A 41 5.46 1.49 3.53
N ARG A 42 4.47 2.23 3.04
CA ARG A 42 3.75 3.25 3.81
C ARG A 42 2.65 2.69 4.70
N THR A 43 2.05 1.59 4.28
CA THR A 43 0.99 0.90 5.00
C THR A 43 1.50 -0.46 5.47
N MET A 44 0.88 -1.01 6.50
CA MET A 44 1.18 -2.36 6.97
C MET A 44 1.04 -3.38 5.83
N VAL A 45 0.05 -3.22 4.96
CA VAL A 45 -0.17 -4.10 3.80
C VAL A 45 1.00 -4.04 2.82
N THR A 46 1.45 -2.84 2.44
CA THR A 46 2.58 -2.70 1.50
C THR A 46 3.88 -3.19 2.09
N MET A 47 4.14 -2.93 3.37
CA MET A 47 5.31 -3.48 4.08
C MET A 47 5.29 -5.00 4.07
N LEU A 48 4.15 -5.63 4.39
CA LEU A 48 3.99 -7.07 4.42
C LEU A 48 4.26 -7.70 3.05
N VAL A 49 3.72 -7.11 1.98
CA VAL A 49 3.95 -7.59 0.61
C VAL A 49 5.44 -7.59 0.27
N GLU A 50 6.16 -6.53 0.58
CA GLU A 50 7.60 -6.45 0.29
C GLU A 50 8.43 -7.38 1.18
N VAL A 51 8.09 -7.50 2.47
CA VAL A 51 8.74 -8.46 3.38
C VAL A 51 8.57 -9.89 2.85
N ASN A 52 7.36 -10.29 2.46
CA ASN A 52 7.10 -11.62 1.90
C ASN A 52 7.91 -11.86 0.62
N LYS A 53 7.92 -10.90 -0.32
CA LYS A 53 8.71 -11.02 -1.55
C LYS A 53 10.20 -11.26 -1.27
N LEU A 54 10.76 -10.56 -0.29
CA LEU A 54 12.17 -10.72 0.10
C LEU A 54 12.41 -12.09 0.73
N LEU A 55 11.54 -12.53 1.63
CA LEU A 55 11.64 -13.85 2.27
C LEU A 55 11.49 -14.98 1.24
N ASP A 56 10.58 -14.85 0.29
CA ASP A 56 10.37 -15.82 -0.79
C ASP A 56 11.58 -15.91 -1.73
N LYS A 57 12.31 -14.80 -1.91
CA LYS A 57 13.61 -14.77 -2.61
C LYS A 57 14.77 -15.33 -1.77
N GLY A 58 14.54 -15.76 -0.54
CA GLY A 58 15.61 -16.21 0.37
C GLY A 58 16.48 -15.09 0.92
N VAL A 59 16.04 -13.82 0.79
CA VAL A 59 16.74 -12.66 1.34
C VAL A 59 16.47 -12.55 2.83
N LYS A 60 17.53 -12.30 3.61
CA LYS A 60 17.43 -12.04 5.06
C LYS A 60 17.19 -10.57 5.31
N ILE A 61 16.42 -10.26 6.35
CA ILE A 61 16.03 -8.89 6.71
C ILE A 61 16.43 -8.61 8.13
N ARG A 62 17.07 -7.46 8.37
CA ARG A 62 17.36 -6.94 9.70
C ARG A 62 16.98 -5.47 9.77
N THR A 63 16.32 -5.07 10.85
CA THR A 63 16.03 -3.67 11.14
C THR A 63 16.93 -3.15 12.25
N LEU A 64 17.37 -1.90 12.14
CA LEU A 64 18.22 -1.25 13.13
C LEU A 64 17.46 -0.91 14.41
N ASP A 65 16.15 -0.73 14.32
CA ASP A 65 15.25 -0.54 15.48
C ASP A 65 15.02 -1.84 16.27
N GLY A 66 15.57 -2.97 15.84
CA GLY A 66 15.53 -4.27 16.51
C GLY A 66 14.17 -5.00 16.43
N ARG A 67 13.21 -4.49 15.65
CA ARG A 67 11.87 -5.10 15.54
C ARG A 67 11.83 -6.38 14.71
N LEU A 68 12.74 -6.51 13.76
CA LEU A 68 12.85 -7.69 12.93
C LEU A 68 14.30 -8.04 12.65
N ASP A 69 14.69 -9.28 12.93
CA ASP A 69 15.97 -9.87 12.51
C ASP A 69 15.76 -11.33 12.10
N THR A 70 15.59 -11.54 10.81
CA THR A 70 15.36 -12.89 10.27
C THR A 70 16.64 -13.73 10.21
N THR A 71 17.80 -13.16 10.54
CA THR A 71 19.07 -13.92 10.58
C THR A 71 19.18 -14.80 11.80
N THR A 72 18.54 -14.41 12.90
CA THR A 72 18.59 -15.10 14.21
C THR A 72 17.31 -15.89 14.53
N MET A 73 16.24 -15.64 13.77
CA MET A 73 14.94 -16.28 13.97
C MET A 73 14.85 -17.58 13.18
N ASN A 74 14.18 -18.57 13.74
CA ASN A 74 13.78 -19.76 12.98
C ASN A 74 12.59 -19.47 12.06
N LYS A 75 12.36 -20.36 11.08
CA LYS A 75 11.32 -20.17 10.06
C LYS A 75 9.92 -20.07 10.67
N GLU A 76 9.65 -20.80 11.74
CA GLU A 76 8.35 -20.81 12.42
C GLU A 76 8.05 -19.45 13.06
N ILE A 77 9.03 -18.84 13.71
CA ILE A 77 8.91 -17.51 14.30
C ILE A 77 8.71 -16.45 13.22
N ILE A 78 9.45 -16.52 12.12
CA ILE A 78 9.29 -15.62 10.98
C ILE A 78 7.87 -15.73 10.44
N ASN A 79 7.37 -16.93 10.19
CA ASN A 79 6.01 -17.17 9.70
C ASN A 79 4.95 -16.65 10.66
N LEU A 80 5.15 -16.80 11.97
CA LEU A 80 4.25 -16.26 12.99
C LEU A 80 4.19 -14.73 12.93
N ILE A 81 5.35 -14.06 12.89
CA ILE A 81 5.44 -12.60 12.80
C ILE A 81 4.76 -12.10 11.54
N VAL A 82 5.05 -12.70 10.40
CA VAL A 82 4.43 -12.36 9.10
C VAL A 82 2.91 -12.57 9.15
N GLY A 83 2.44 -13.66 9.76
CA GLY A 83 1.02 -13.94 9.96
C GLY A 83 0.32 -12.87 10.81
N VAL A 84 0.92 -12.47 11.93
CA VAL A 84 0.40 -11.41 12.81
C VAL A 84 0.38 -10.06 12.08
N MET A 85 1.42 -9.72 11.34
CA MET A 85 1.45 -8.51 10.51
C MET A 85 0.36 -8.53 9.44
N GLY A 86 0.13 -9.68 8.79
CA GLY A 86 -0.93 -9.87 7.80
C GLY A 86 -2.31 -9.64 8.39
N TYR A 87 -2.60 -10.25 9.53
CA TYR A 87 -3.86 -10.05 10.24
C TYR A 87 -4.07 -8.58 10.63
N SER A 88 -3.05 -7.92 11.15
CA SER A 88 -3.11 -6.49 11.50
C SER A 88 -3.41 -5.62 10.27
N ALA A 89 -2.81 -5.93 9.12
CA ALA A 89 -3.05 -5.25 7.87
C ALA A 89 -4.50 -5.41 7.37
N GLU A 90 -5.07 -6.60 7.46
CA GLU A 90 -6.47 -6.87 7.12
C GLU A 90 -7.44 -6.12 8.03
N MET A 91 -7.15 -6.10 9.33
CA MET A 91 -7.93 -5.33 10.31
C MET A 91 -7.92 -3.83 10.02
N GLU A 92 -6.75 -3.28 9.67
CA GLU A 92 -6.63 -1.87 9.28
C GLU A 92 -7.48 -1.56 8.04
N LEU A 93 -7.39 -2.37 6.99
CA LEU A 93 -8.22 -2.22 5.77
C LEU A 93 -9.71 -2.31 6.07
N THR A 94 -10.11 -3.25 6.91
CA THR A 94 -11.51 -3.42 7.33
C THR A 94 -12.01 -2.19 8.08
N ASN A 95 -11.22 -1.65 9.01
CA ASN A 95 -11.54 -0.44 9.75
C ASN A 95 -11.66 0.79 8.84
N ILE A 96 -10.75 0.95 7.86
CA ILE A 96 -10.80 2.04 6.88
C ILE A 96 -12.08 1.93 6.05
N ARG A 97 -12.42 0.75 5.53
CA ARG A 97 -13.65 0.51 4.76
C ARG A 97 -14.89 0.84 5.57
N ARG A 98 -14.96 0.39 6.83
CA ARG A 98 -16.08 0.66 7.74
C ARG A 98 -16.24 2.16 7.98
N ARG A 99 -15.17 2.87 8.39
CA ARG A 99 -15.18 4.32 8.60
C ARG A 99 -15.61 5.10 7.35
N THR A 100 -15.13 4.66 6.18
CA THR A 100 -15.49 5.28 4.89
C THR A 100 -16.97 5.06 4.58
N ALA A 101 -17.51 3.87 4.81
CA ALA A 101 -18.92 3.56 4.60
C ALA A 101 -19.82 4.37 5.56
N GLU A 102 -19.47 4.41 6.85
CA GLU A 102 -20.17 5.20 7.87
C GLU A 102 -20.15 6.70 7.52
N GLY A 103 -18.98 7.25 7.19
CA GLY A 103 -18.84 8.64 6.78
C GLY A 103 -19.65 8.97 5.52
N ARG A 104 -19.70 8.06 4.55
CA ARG A 104 -20.53 8.20 3.34
C ARG A 104 -22.02 8.19 3.67
N ALA A 105 -22.46 7.28 4.55
CA ALA A 105 -23.85 7.21 4.99
C ALA A 105 -24.30 8.50 5.69
N VAL A 106 -23.47 9.03 6.59
CA VAL A 106 -23.72 10.32 7.27
C VAL A 106 -23.77 11.49 6.27
N ALA A 107 -22.85 11.53 5.29
CA ALA A 107 -22.87 12.58 4.28
C ALA A 107 -24.13 12.49 3.38
N MET A 108 -24.55 11.28 2.99
CA MET A 108 -25.78 11.06 2.22
C MET A 108 -27.02 11.49 3.01
N SER A 109 -27.12 11.22 4.29
CA SER A 109 -28.23 11.68 5.15
C SER A 109 -28.31 13.20 5.23
N ARG A 110 -27.19 13.90 5.04
CA ARG A 110 -27.10 15.37 4.97
C ARG A 110 -27.32 15.92 3.54
N GLY A 111 -27.73 15.08 2.59
CA GLY A 111 -28.03 15.47 1.21
C GLY A 111 -26.82 15.54 0.27
N VAL A 112 -25.62 15.12 0.71
CA VAL A 112 -24.45 15.07 -0.17
C VAL A 112 -24.62 13.95 -1.19
N LYS A 113 -24.52 14.30 -2.47
CA LYS A 113 -24.55 13.36 -3.59
C LYS A 113 -23.14 12.96 -3.98
N PHE A 114 -22.82 11.66 -3.89
CA PHE A 114 -21.57 11.10 -4.36
C PHE A 114 -21.66 10.69 -5.84
N GLY A 115 -20.52 10.64 -6.50
CA GLY A 115 -20.39 10.26 -7.88
C GLY A 115 -19.90 11.42 -8.76
N MET A 116 -19.65 11.10 -10.03
CA MET A 116 -19.23 12.10 -11.00
C MET A 116 -20.35 13.08 -11.26
N LYS A 117 -20.07 14.38 -11.24
CA LYS A 117 -21.04 15.40 -11.68
C LYS A 117 -21.43 15.12 -13.11
N ARG A 118 -22.73 15.22 -13.43
CA ARG A 118 -23.20 15.09 -14.81
C ARG A 118 -22.51 16.14 -15.67
N LYS A 119 -21.87 15.70 -16.75
CA LYS A 119 -21.15 16.57 -17.69
C LYS A 119 -22.14 17.45 -18.49
N TYR A 120 -23.34 16.94 -18.69
CA TYR A 120 -24.41 17.63 -19.43
C TYR A 120 -25.68 17.67 -18.57
N ASP A 121 -26.40 18.76 -18.64
CA ASP A 121 -27.74 18.87 -18.05
C ASP A 121 -28.79 18.15 -18.90
N LYS A 122 -30.02 18.05 -18.38
CA LYS A 122 -31.12 17.37 -19.10
C LYS A 122 -31.47 18.03 -20.44
N HIS A 123 -31.31 19.35 -20.54
CA HIS A 123 -31.57 20.12 -21.76
C HIS A 123 -30.52 19.84 -22.83
N GLN A 124 -29.28 19.88 -22.47
CA GLN A 124 -28.15 19.56 -23.34
C GLN A 124 -28.21 18.13 -23.87
N ILE A 125 -28.60 17.16 -22.99
CA ILE A 125 -28.79 15.77 -23.43
C ILE A 125 -29.92 15.67 -24.46
N ALA A 126 -31.04 16.36 -24.25
CA ALA A 126 -32.17 16.35 -25.20
C ALA A 126 -31.78 16.97 -26.56
N GLU A 127 -30.99 18.03 -26.56
CA GLU A 127 -30.48 18.64 -27.81
C GLU A 127 -29.51 17.70 -28.56
N ILE A 128 -28.63 17.03 -27.85
CA ILE A 128 -27.70 16.06 -28.43
C ILE A 128 -28.47 14.90 -29.07
N MET A 129 -29.50 14.39 -28.37
CA MET A 129 -30.33 13.31 -28.88
C MET A 129 -31.08 13.71 -30.14
N LYS A 130 -31.69 14.92 -30.18
CA LYS A 130 -32.35 15.45 -31.39
C LYS A 130 -31.40 15.59 -32.60
N LYS A 131 -30.15 15.95 -32.37
CA LYS A 131 -29.14 16.06 -33.44
C LYS A 131 -28.65 14.71 -33.96
N ARG A 132 -28.92 13.62 -33.26
CA ARG A 132 -28.52 12.27 -33.65
C ARG A 132 -29.60 11.54 -34.48
N GLU A 133 -30.84 12.04 -34.46
CA GLU A 133 -31.99 11.50 -35.22
C GLU A 133 -32.17 12.19 -36.58
N LEU A 134 -31.29 13.13 -36.92
CA LEU A 134 -31.14 13.78 -38.24
C LEU A 134 -29.90 13.25 -38.97
#